data_a9d316436238e5756d40bb8c39f582b2
#
_entry.id   a9d316436238e5756d40bb8c39f582b2
#
_cell.length_a   1.000
_cell.length_b   1.000
_cell.length_c   1.000
_cell.angle_alpha   90.00
_cell.angle_beta   90.00
_cell.angle_gamma   90.00
#
_symmetry.space_group_name_H-M   'P 1'
#
loop_
_entity.id
_entity.type
_entity.pdbx_description
1 polymer ?
#
loop_
_entity_poly.entity_id
_entity_poly.type
_entity_poly.pdbx_seq_one_letter_code
_entity_poly.pdbx_strand_id
1 'polypeptide(L)'
;MDTLHYLYIILLTFWFSTIPVAFLTMTRFIRNRKIFVEKDLRRIHNDPIIIFQITTKSATKITVVERGIYSIIDAAIKINYSNYKISIVTEDENDRQKFDHLKNCETVMVDKKYNTNAIKKSRALQFAVENRRKNGEDTSKFWIFHMDDESYVTNQTLLSLLKFIREGKGIAAEGPIVYPLKFELANPITALAESVRPFGCYDCVSQMKNPPPIHMHGSNLLVRSDAEDLIGWNFGSTLAEDQLFGYKLYEKYGRKALGWHGGILLEQPPLNIKDHFMQRRRWILGSLQNINKFPFWHRFKIAFKLTSYFMGFVSGIASAILYIVTFMSMLPTSIQILVDQNISNPLIWAQYIISSFFPSTFPEISLKINEMASNNSIYPIDIGPISILLLFPYIMWLLSYQIGLFLNLKHFKLFSQQSVCNRKLFHELAKRKIRSLSRRTV
;
A
#
# COMPACT_ATOMS: atom_id res chain seq x y z
N MET A 1 -28.16 -27.74 23.76
CA MET A 1 -26.96 -27.16 23.06
C MET A 1 -26.66 -25.88 23.81
N ASP A 2 -25.50 -25.80 24.46
CA ASP A 2 -25.16 -24.67 25.32
C ASP A 2 -24.81 -23.44 24.49
N THR A 3 -25.01 -22.26 25.08
CA THR A 3 -24.71 -20.95 24.46
C THR A 3 -23.29 -20.90 23.88
N LEU A 4 -22.35 -21.60 24.52
CA LEU A 4 -20.97 -21.75 24.07
C LEU A 4 -20.86 -22.44 22.71
N HIS A 5 -21.71 -23.45 22.45
CA HIS A 5 -21.73 -24.19 21.18
C HIS A 5 -22.18 -23.30 20.00
N TYR A 6 -23.21 -22.46 20.22
CA TYR A 6 -23.65 -21.49 19.22
C TYR A 6 -22.58 -20.45 18.93
N LEU A 7 -21.94 -19.92 19.97
CA LEU A 7 -20.84 -18.98 19.79
C LEU A 7 -19.70 -19.57 18.95
N TYR A 8 -19.36 -20.83 19.24
CA TYR A 8 -18.33 -21.54 18.50
C TYR A 8 -18.69 -21.73 17.02
N ILE A 9 -19.91 -22.15 16.71
CA ILE A 9 -20.39 -22.29 15.33
C ILE A 9 -20.35 -20.94 14.60
N ILE A 10 -20.74 -19.86 15.26
CA ILE A 10 -20.66 -18.51 14.70
C ILE A 10 -19.21 -18.12 14.39
N LEU A 11 -18.29 -18.32 15.32
CA LEU A 11 -16.88 -18.02 15.15
C LEU A 11 -16.27 -18.85 14.01
N LEU A 12 -16.58 -20.15 13.92
CA LEU A 12 -16.16 -21.01 12.82
C LEU A 12 -16.72 -20.52 11.47
N THR A 13 -17.99 -20.13 11.42
CA THR A 13 -18.62 -19.65 10.19
C THR A 13 -17.92 -18.38 9.67
N PHE A 14 -17.64 -17.44 10.55
CA PHE A 14 -16.88 -16.24 10.20
C PHE A 14 -15.48 -16.60 9.68
N TRP A 15 -14.83 -17.54 10.33
CA TRP A 15 -13.51 -17.97 9.94
C TRP A 15 -13.50 -18.66 8.57
N PHE A 16 -14.42 -19.59 8.31
CA PHE A 16 -14.56 -20.28 7.00
C PHE A 16 -14.83 -19.31 5.86
N SER A 17 -15.51 -18.19 6.11
CA SER A 17 -15.79 -17.18 5.09
C SER A 17 -14.53 -16.55 4.48
N THR A 18 -13.38 -16.63 5.16
CA THR A 18 -12.10 -16.08 4.67
C THR A 18 -11.33 -17.02 3.75
N ILE A 19 -11.64 -18.32 3.74
CA ILE A 19 -10.93 -19.30 2.92
C ILE A 19 -10.99 -18.96 1.42
N PRO A 20 -12.15 -18.64 0.81
CA PRO A 20 -12.20 -18.28 -0.60
C PRO A 20 -11.35 -17.04 -0.92
N VAL A 21 -11.33 -16.05 -0.01
CA VAL A 21 -10.55 -14.82 -0.18
C VAL A 21 -9.05 -15.12 -0.09
N ALA A 22 -8.63 -15.94 0.87
CA ALA A 22 -7.25 -16.36 1.03
C ALA A 22 -6.78 -17.16 -0.20
N PHE A 23 -7.59 -18.07 -0.71
CA PHE A 23 -7.30 -18.82 -1.92
C PHE A 23 -7.14 -17.91 -3.15
N LEU A 24 -8.05 -16.95 -3.35
CA LEU A 24 -7.94 -15.97 -4.43
C LEU A 24 -6.67 -15.11 -4.30
N THR A 25 -6.32 -14.73 -3.09
CA THR A 25 -5.11 -13.95 -2.82
C THR A 25 -3.85 -14.77 -3.14
N MET A 26 -3.83 -16.05 -2.75
CA MET A 26 -2.72 -16.96 -3.05
C MET A 26 -2.56 -17.18 -4.57
N THR A 27 -3.65 -17.40 -5.30
CA THR A 27 -3.58 -17.55 -6.76
C THR A 27 -3.05 -16.29 -7.45
N ARG A 28 -3.43 -15.10 -6.97
CA ARG A 28 -2.90 -13.82 -7.46
C ARG A 28 -1.42 -13.66 -7.14
N PHE A 29 -1.00 -14.04 -5.94
CA PHE A 29 0.40 -14.05 -5.54
C PHE A 29 1.23 -14.95 -6.46
N ILE A 30 0.84 -16.21 -6.63
CA ILE A 30 1.56 -17.18 -7.49
C ILE A 30 1.67 -16.65 -8.93
N ARG A 31 0.57 -16.14 -9.49
CA ARG A 31 0.52 -15.59 -10.86
C ARG A 31 1.43 -14.38 -11.05
N ASN A 32 1.53 -13.52 -10.04
CA ASN A 32 2.24 -12.25 -10.11
C ASN A 32 3.55 -12.21 -9.28
N ARG A 33 4.08 -13.37 -8.87
CA ARG A 33 5.27 -13.47 -7.98
C ARG A 33 6.49 -12.66 -8.40
N LYS A 34 6.59 -12.30 -9.69
CA LYS A 34 7.73 -11.56 -10.26
C LYS A 34 7.53 -10.05 -10.34
N ILE A 35 6.47 -9.47 -9.75
CA ILE A 35 6.23 -8.00 -9.89
C ILE A 35 7.30 -7.13 -9.22
N PHE A 36 7.99 -7.65 -8.21
CA PHE A 36 9.07 -6.97 -7.51
C PHE A 36 10.47 -7.38 -7.97
N VAL A 37 10.58 -8.23 -8.99
CA VAL A 37 11.88 -8.61 -9.55
C VAL A 37 12.40 -7.45 -10.39
N GLU A 38 13.55 -6.91 -10.01
CA GLU A 38 14.25 -5.89 -10.77
C GLU A 38 14.64 -6.46 -12.12
N LYS A 39 14.26 -5.76 -13.18
CA LYS A 39 14.73 -6.03 -14.53
C LYS A 39 15.92 -5.13 -14.79
N ASP A 40 16.84 -5.58 -15.66
CA ASP A 40 17.89 -4.73 -16.18
C ASP A 40 17.25 -3.61 -17.00
N LEU A 41 17.18 -2.42 -16.40
CA LEU A 41 16.53 -1.25 -16.98
C LEU A 41 17.62 -0.30 -17.45
N ARG A 42 17.66 -0.05 -18.76
CA ARG A 42 18.59 0.88 -19.38
C ARG A 42 17.88 2.12 -19.87
N ARG A 43 18.55 3.25 -19.78
CA ARG A 43 18.10 4.48 -20.39
C ARG A 43 18.31 4.43 -21.90
N ILE A 44 17.38 5.04 -22.66
CA ILE A 44 17.48 5.27 -24.11
C ILE A 44 17.39 6.79 -24.33
N HIS A 45 18.03 7.29 -25.37
CA HIS A 45 17.90 8.68 -25.79
C HIS A 45 16.48 8.98 -26.30
N ASN A 46 16.06 10.25 -26.25
CA ASN A 46 14.72 10.73 -26.62
C ASN A 46 13.59 10.27 -25.67
N ASP A 47 13.87 10.23 -24.39
CA ASP A 47 12.86 9.96 -23.37
C ASP A 47 11.79 11.05 -23.33
N PRO A 48 10.51 10.70 -23.11
CA PRO A 48 9.42 11.66 -23.01
C PRO A 48 9.57 12.57 -21.79
N ILE A 49 8.81 13.66 -21.79
CA ILE A 49 8.74 14.55 -20.63
C ILE A 49 7.84 13.91 -19.57
N ILE A 50 8.31 13.86 -18.34
CA ILE A 50 7.52 13.46 -17.16
C ILE A 50 7.39 14.67 -16.23
N ILE A 51 6.16 15.00 -15.89
CA ILE A 51 5.83 15.97 -14.83
C ILE A 51 5.53 15.19 -13.55
N PHE A 52 6.41 15.33 -12.56
CA PHE A 52 6.20 14.78 -11.22
C PHE A 52 5.27 15.74 -10.46
N GLN A 53 4.02 15.35 -10.30
CA GLN A 53 3.02 16.18 -9.63
C GLN A 53 2.86 15.77 -8.18
N ILE A 54 3.34 16.59 -7.27
CA ILE A 54 3.21 16.43 -5.82
C ILE A 54 2.03 17.26 -5.35
N THR A 55 1.02 16.60 -4.75
CA THR A 55 -0.16 17.29 -4.24
C THR A 55 -0.11 17.34 -2.72
N THR A 56 -0.11 18.54 -2.17
CA THR A 56 -0.12 18.79 -0.72
C THR A 56 -1.16 19.83 -0.35
N LYS A 57 -1.69 19.77 0.85
CA LYS A 57 -2.58 20.82 1.36
C LYS A 57 -1.76 22.03 1.83
N SER A 58 -0.65 21.76 2.47
CA SER A 58 0.34 22.74 2.92
C SER A 58 1.60 21.94 3.27
N ALA A 59 2.75 22.42 2.83
CA ALA A 59 4.04 21.83 3.19
C ALA A 59 4.44 22.19 4.63
N THR A 60 3.53 22.01 5.59
CA THR A 60 3.81 22.22 7.02
C THR A 60 4.97 21.34 7.50
N LYS A 61 5.16 20.18 6.86
CA LYS A 61 6.32 19.32 7.01
C LYS A 61 7.24 19.47 5.80
N ILE A 62 7.75 20.65 5.62
CA ILE A 62 8.59 21.04 4.48
C ILE A 62 9.69 20.03 4.17
N THR A 63 10.33 19.48 5.21
CA THR A 63 11.39 18.48 5.06
C THR A 63 10.92 17.20 4.37
N VAL A 64 9.64 16.83 4.51
CA VAL A 64 9.07 15.65 3.87
C VAL A 64 8.88 15.89 2.37
N VAL A 65 8.28 17.04 2.03
CA VAL A 65 8.08 17.46 0.62
C VAL A 65 9.41 17.68 -0.09
N GLU A 66 10.36 18.38 0.56
CA GLU A 66 11.72 18.57 0.03
C GLU A 66 12.42 17.24 -0.24
N ARG A 67 12.27 16.27 0.66
CA ARG A 67 12.80 14.91 0.46
C ARG A 67 12.27 14.27 -0.82
N GLY A 68 10.97 14.43 -1.09
CA GLY A 68 10.33 13.97 -2.33
C GLY A 68 10.96 14.66 -3.56
N ILE A 69 11.06 15.98 -3.55
CA ILE A 69 11.66 16.79 -4.63
C ILE A 69 13.11 16.37 -4.88
N TYR A 70 13.93 16.32 -3.83
CA TYR A 70 15.34 15.92 -3.99
C TYR A 70 15.51 14.47 -4.44
N SER A 71 14.57 13.58 -4.08
CA SER A 71 14.59 12.21 -4.57
C SER A 71 14.40 12.12 -6.09
N ILE A 72 13.53 12.97 -6.64
CA ILE A 72 13.32 13.07 -8.10
C ILE A 72 14.59 13.60 -8.78
N ILE A 73 15.14 14.69 -8.25
CA ILE A 73 16.35 15.33 -8.79
C ILE A 73 17.54 14.34 -8.78
N ASP A 74 17.75 13.65 -7.66
CA ASP A 74 18.80 12.65 -7.49
C ASP A 74 18.62 11.46 -8.44
N ALA A 75 17.40 10.94 -8.54
CA ALA A 75 17.07 9.87 -9.47
C ALA A 75 17.35 10.28 -10.93
N ALA A 76 16.96 11.48 -11.32
CA ALA A 76 17.16 12.03 -12.65
C ALA A 76 18.65 12.21 -12.97
N ILE A 77 19.43 12.75 -12.04
CA ILE A 77 20.89 12.89 -12.19
C ILE A 77 21.56 11.53 -12.37
N LYS A 78 21.22 10.55 -11.53
CA LYS A 78 21.83 9.20 -11.56
C LYS A 78 21.65 8.47 -12.87
N ILE A 79 20.53 8.68 -13.55
CA ILE A 79 20.29 8.07 -14.86
C ILE A 79 20.54 9.04 -16.02
N ASN A 80 21.05 10.23 -15.72
CA ASN A 80 21.30 11.31 -16.70
C ASN A 80 20.02 11.68 -17.50
N TYR A 81 18.87 11.82 -16.83
CA TYR A 81 17.58 12.20 -17.40
C TYR A 81 17.29 13.68 -17.13
N SER A 82 17.07 14.46 -18.18
CA SER A 82 16.86 15.93 -18.10
C SER A 82 15.44 16.38 -18.45
N ASN A 83 14.63 15.50 -19.08
CA ASN A 83 13.30 15.84 -19.57
C ASN A 83 12.23 15.69 -18.48
N TYR A 84 12.40 16.37 -17.35
CA TYR A 84 11.42 16.32 -16.28
C TYR A 84 11.09 17.72 -15.75
N LYS A 85 9.88 17.85 -15.21
CA LYS A 85 9.42 18.99 -14.42
C LYS A 85 8.88 18.46 -13.09
N ILE A 86 8.90 19.30 -12.05
CA ILE A 86 8.29 19.01 -10.75
C ILE A 86 7.23 20.07 -10.55
N SER A 87 5.97 19.65 -10.36
CA SER A 87 4.83 20.53 -10.11
C SER A 87 4.30 20.27 -8.71
N ILE A 88 4.33 21.29 -7.86
CA ILE A 88 3.82 21.23 -6.49
C ILE A 88 2.46 21.90 -6.48
N VAL A 89 1.41 21.12 -6.31
CA VAL A 89 0.03 21.62 -6.23
C VAL A 89 -0.35 21.81 -4.78
N THR A 90 -0.56 23.05 -4.36
CA THR A 90 -0.79 23.40 -2.94
C THR A 90 -1.87 24.48 -2.79
N GLU A 91 -2.45 24.57 -1.58
CA GLU A 91 -3.38 25.63 -1.18
C GLU A 91 -2.69 26.71 -0.31
N ASP A 92 -1.40 26.54 0.02
CA ASP A 92 -0.63 27.42 0.89
C ASP A 92 0.30 28.34 0.07
N GLU A 93 0.04 29.64 0.12
CA GLU A 93 0.82 30.67 -0.58
C GLU A 93 2.30 30.71 -0.18
N ASN A 94 2.60 30.36 1.06
CA ASN A 94 3.97 30.29 1.55
C ASN A 94 4.81 29.21 0.86
N ASP A 95 4.19 28.19 0.28
CA ASP A 95 4.90 27.10 -0.38
C ASP A 95 5.58 27.56 -1.66
N ARG A 96 5.04 28.60 -2.33
CA ARG A 96 5.67 29.19 -3.52
C ARG A 96 7.08 29.71 -3.22
N GLN A 97 7.23 30.48 -2.15
CA GLN A 97 8.54 31.01 -1.74
C GLN A 97 9.54 29.91 -1.36
N LYS A 98 9.02 28.76 -0.90
CA LYS A 98 9.84 27.63 -0.46
C LYS A 98 10.40 26.82 -1.62
N PHE A 99 9.67 26.69 -2.72
CA PHE A 99 9.97 25.70 -3.75
C PHE A 99 10.34 26.27 -5.12
N ASP A 100 9.83 27.44 -5.52
CA ASP A 100 10.08 27.99 -6.86
C ASP A 100 11.56 28.35 -7.14
N HIS A 101 12.39 28.38 -6.11
CA HIS A 101 13.83 28.56 -6.27
C HIS A 101 14.57 27.27 -6.69
N LEU A 102 13.91 26.13 -6.63
CA LEU A 102 14.48 24.84 -7.01
C LEU A 102 14.42 24.65 -8.53
N LYS A 103 15.47 24.06 -9.08
CA LYS A 103 15.57 23.83 -10.53
C LYS A 103 14.45 22.88 -11.00
N ASN A 104 13.83 23.21 -12.12
CA ASN A 104 12.74 22.45 -12.75
C ASN A 104 11.51 22.26 -11.83
N CYS A 105 11.35 23.11 -10.80
CA CYS A 105 10.25 23.06 -9.87
C CYS A 105 9.35 24.29 -10.05
N GLU A 106 8.05 24.09 -10.09
CA GLU A 106 7.06 25.15 -10.13
C GLU A 106 5.96 24.88 -9.11
N THR A 107 5.41 25.92 -8.51
CA THR A 107 4.31 25.83 -7.56
C THR A 107 3.02 26.28 -8.19
N VAL A 108 2.07 25.38 -8.29
CA VAL A 108 0.70 25.62 -8.77
C VAL A 108 -0.19 25.90 -7.55
N MET A 109 -0.53 27.18 -7.39
CA MET A 109 -1.37 27.64 -6.29
C MET A 109 -2.84 27.44 -6.61
N VAL A 110 -3.51 26.61 -5.80
CA VAL A 110 -4.96 26.40 -5.91
C VAL A 110 -5.67 27.64 -5.32
N ASP A 111 -6.35 28.40 -6.16
CA ASP A 111 -7.09 29.56 -5.70
C ASP A 111 -8.15 29.17 -4.66
N LYS A 112 -8.18 29.89 -3.54
CA LYS A 112 -9.18 29.69 -2.48
C LYS A 112 -10.61 29.86 -2.98
N LYS A 113 -10.80 30.73 -3.98
CA LYS A 113 -12.10 31.00 -4.64
C LYS A 113 -12.43 29.99 -5.74
N TYR A 114 -11.51 29.05 -6.07
CA TYR A 114 -11.77 28.05 -7.09
C TYR A 114 -12.98 27.22 -6.73
N ASN A 115 -14.04 27.38 -7.51
CA ASN A 115 -15.33 26.74 -7.29
C ASN A 115 -15.44 25.44 -8.13
N THR A 116 -15.56 24.33 -7.45
CA THR A 116 -15.75 23.00 -8.05
C THR A 116 -16.48 22.10 -7.06
N ASN A 117 -17.18 21.09 -7.57
CA ASN A 117 -17.81 20.09 -6.72
C ASN A 117 -16.79 19.08 -6.14
N ALA A 118 -15.57 19.06 -6.67
CA ALA A 118 -14.48 18.23 -6.16
C ALA A 118 -13.99 18.76 -4.79
N ILE A 119 -13.58 17.84 -3.92
CA ILE A 119 -13.12 18.18 -2.56
C ILE A 119 -11.69 17.69 -2.33
N LYS A 120 -10.97 18.33 -1.39
CA LYS A 120 -9.64 17.91 -0.93
C LYS A 120 -8.66 17.71 -2.10
N LYS A 121 -7.96 16.55 -2.17
CA LYS A 121 -6.99 16.21 -3.22
C LYS A 121 -7.59 16.33 -4.61
N SER A 122 -8.80 15.84 -4.81
CA SER A 122 -9.52 15.91 -6.09
C SER A 122 -9.70 17.37 -6.59
N ARG A 123 -9.96 18.32 -5.68
CA ARG A 123 -10.06 19.76 -6.00
C ARG A 123 -8.71 20.31 -6.50
N ALA A 124 -7.64 19.97 -5.84
CA ALA A 124 -6.29 20.40 -6.22
C ALA A 124 -5.87 19.78 -7.57
N LEU A 125 -6.13 18.49 -7.78
CA LEU A 125 -5.85 17.80 -9.04
C LEU A 125 -6.65 18.40 -10.20
N GLN A 126 -7.94 18.70 -10.00
CA GLN A 126 -8.77 19.34 -11.03
C GLN A 126 -8.27 20.74 -11.38
N PHE A 127 -7.88 21.52 -10.38
CA PHE A 127 -7.28 22.83 -10.61
C PHE A 127 -5.98 22.74 -11.43
N ALA A 128 -5.12 21.76 -11.14
CA ALA A 128 -3.88 21.55 -11.88
C ALA A 128 -4.15 21.23 -13.36
N VAL A 129 -5.14 20.39 -13.65
CA VAL A 129 -5.58 20.09 -15.03
C VAL A 129 -6.04 21.38 -15.74
N GLU A 130 -6.92 22.15 -15.11
CA GLU A 130 -7.44 23.37 -15.72
C GLU A 130 -6.36 24.44 -15.90
N ASN A 131 -5.41 24.54 -14.98
CA ASN A 131 -4.28 25.45 -15.08
C ASN A 131 -3.39 25.12 -16.27
N ARG A 132 -3.06 23.86 -16.49
CA ARG A 132 -2.31 23.40 -17.69
C ARG A 132 -3.03 23.78 -18.99
N ARG A 133 -4.35 23.56 -19.06
CA ARG A 133 -5.16 23.93 -20.23
C ARG A 133 -5.15 25.43 -20.50
N LYS A 134 -5.29 26.25 -19.46
CA LYS A 134 -5.26 27.72 -19.58
C LYS A 134 -3.91 28.24 -20.06
N ASN A 135 -2.82 27.58 -19.67
CA ASN A 135 -1.49 27.95 -20.10
C ASN A 135 -1.17 27.48 -21.54
N GLY A 136 -2.11 26.85 -22.23
CA GLY A 136 -1.94 26.40 -23.60
C GLY A 136 -0.87 25.31 -23.79
N GLU A 137 -0.57 24.56 -22.75
CA GLU A 137 0.42 23.47 -22.82
C GLU A 137 -0.08 22.36 -23.75
N ASP A 138 0.79 21.91 -24.67
CA ASP A 138 0.48 20.75 -25.52
C ASP A 138 0.56 19.47 -24.73
N THR A 139 -0.58 19.09 -24.18
CA THR A 139 -0.74 17.95 -23.25
C THR A 139 -0.49 16.59 -23.88
N SER A 140 -0.38 16.52 -25.23
CA SER A 140 -0.05 15.26 -25.91
C SER A 140 1.42 14.83 -25.75
N LYS A 141 2.29 15.76 -25.33
CA LYS A 141 3.75 15.57 -25.31
C LYS A 141 4.32 15.07 -23.99
N PHE A 142 3.53 15.00 -22.92
CA PHE A 142 4.07 14.64 -21.62
C PHE A 142 3.18 13.70 -20.82
N TRP A 143 3.78 13.15 -19.77
CA TRP A 143 3.15 12.26 -18.83
C TRP A 143 3.14 12.88 -17.45
N ILE A 144 2.07 12.67 -16.70
CA ILE A 144 1.97 13.09 -15.30
C ILE A 144 2.23 11.89 -14.41
N PHE A 145 3.13 12.05 -13.46
CA PHE A 145 3.36 11.07 -12.41
C PHE A 145 2.88 11.63 -11.07
N HIS A 146 1.75 11.13 -10.60
CA HIS A 146 1.14 11.56 -9.35
C HIS A 146 1.86 10.99 -8.15
N MET A 147 2.14 11.85 -7.20
CA MET A 147 2.80 11.54 -5.93
C MET A 147 2.07 12.20 -4.77
N ASP A 148 2.05 11.54 -3.62
CA ASP A 148 1.71 12.16 -2.36
C ASP A 148 2.94 12.93 -1.82
N ASP A 149 2.73 13.84 -0.89
CA ASP A 149 3.79 14.72 -0.37
C ASP A 149 4.85 13.97 0.46
N GLU A 150 4.53 12.78 0.97
CA GLU A 150 5.45 11.87 1.65
C GLU A 150 6.19 10.87 0.75
N SER A 151 6.00 10.94 -0.56
CA SER A 151 6.56 9.98 -1.51
C SER A 151 8.04 10.21 -1.81
N TYR A 152 8.74 9.13 -2.17
CA TYR A 152 10.16 9.12 -2.51
C TYR A 152 10.41 8.29 -3.78
N VAL A 153 11.04 8.89 -4.79
CA VAL A 153 11.37 8.27 -6.08
C VAL A 153 12.79 7.72 -6.07
N THR A 154 12.98 6.51 -6.59
CA THR A 154 14.31 5.94 -6.82
C THR A 154 14.67 6.02 -8.31
N ASN A 155 15.95 5.83 -8.63
CA ASN A 155 16.39 5.69 -10.03
C ASN A 155 15.69 4.53 -10.74
N GLN A 156 15.42 3.43 -10.04
CA GLN A 156 14.68 2.29 -10.59
C GLN A 156 13.21 2.62 -10.83
N THR A 157 12.58 3.41 -9.95
CA THR A 157 11.24 3.94 -10.18
C THR A 157 11.21 4.68 -11.52
N LEU A 158 12.09 5.67 -11.68
CA LEU A 158 12.15 6.51 -12.88
C LEU A 158 12.42 5.69 -14.16
N LEU A 159 13.38 4.76 -14.14
CA LEU A 159 13.64 3.87 -15.28
C LEU A 159 12.42 3.01 -15.64
N SER A 160 11.65 2.57 -14.64
CA SER A 160 10.42 1.79 -14.86
C SER A 160 9.33 2.61 -15.54
N LEU A 161 9.17 3.89 -15.14
CA LEU A 161 8.24 4.83 -15.78
C LEU A 161 8.62 5.03 -17.25
N LEU A 162 9.87 5.36 -17.52
CA LEU A 162 10.39 5.56 -18.90
C LEU A 162 10.21 4.31 -19.76
N LYS A 163 10.47 3.13 -19.19
CA LYS A 163 10.26 1.87 -19.88
C LYS A 163 8.80 1.65 -20.25
N PHE A 164 7.87 1.88 -19.31
CA PHE A 164 6.44 1.72 -19.57
C PHE A 164 5.97 2.63 -20.71
N ILE A 165 6.38 3.89 -20.69
CA ILE A 165 6.03 4.86 -21.73
C ILE A 165 6.53 4.42 -23.09
N ARG A 166 7.79 3.99 -23.19
CA ARG A 166 8.40 3.52 -24.44
C ARG A 166 7.76 2.25 -24.99
N GLU A 167 7.33 1.35 -24.09
CA GLU A 167 6.65 0.12 -24.52
C GLU A 167 5.24 0.38 -25.08
N GLY A 168 4.66 1.56 -24.83
CA GLY A 168 3.34 1.96 -25.37
C GLY A 168 2.19 1.05 -24.94
N LYS A 169 2.32 0.39 -23.78
CA LYS A 169 1.39 -0.66 -23.33
C LYS A 169 0.12 -0.13 -22.68
N GLY A 170 -0.05 1.17 -22.57
CA GLY A 170 -1.21 1.80 -21.95
C GLY A 170 -1.08 3.31 -21.92
N ILE A 171 -2.11 3.98 -21.45
CA ILE A 171 -2.14 5.45 -21.25
C ILE A 171 -2.09 5.84 -19.78
N ALA A 172 -2.32 4.88 -18.89
CA ALA A 172 -2.11 5.04 -17.46
C ALA A 172 -1.58 3.74 -16.85
N ALA A 173 -0.78 3.85 -15.81
CA ALA A 173 -0.23 2.70 -15.11
C ALA A 173 0.04 3.01 -13.64
N GLU A 174 -0.05 1.97 -12.82
CA GLU A 174 0.36 1.98 -11.43
C GLU A 174 1.66 1.22 -11.23
N GLY A 175 2.27 1.45 -10.08
CA GLY A 175 3.37 0.67 -9.56
C GLY A 175 3.17 0.29 -8.09
N PRO A 176 4.05 -0.57 -7.55
CA PRO A 176 3.98 -0.95 -6.15
C PRO A 176 4.40 0.20 -5.23
N ILE A 177 3.69 0.32 -4.10
CA ILE A 177 4.02 1.23 -3.03
C ILE A 177 4.60 0.42 -1.87
N VAL A 178 5.75 0.85 -1.35
CA VAL A 178 6.45 0.22 -0.24
C VAL A 178 6.67 1.24 0.87
N TYR A 179 6.44 0.82 2.11
CA TYR A 179 6.63 1.64 3.31
C TYR A 179 7.88 1.18 4.06
N PRO A 180 9.04 1.79 3.85
CA PRO A 180 10.27 1.42 4.55
C PRO A 180 10.11 1.62 6.07
N LEU A 181 10.62 0.66 6.85
CA LEU A 181 10.54 0.70 8.31
C LEU A 181 11.32 1.87 8.93
N LYS A 182 12.30 2.40 8.20
CA LYS A 182 13.18 3.48 8.68
C LYS A 182 13.02 4.74 7.84
N PHE A 183 11.98 5.49 8.09
CA PHE A 183 11.95 6.93 7.83
C PHE A 183 12.23 7.69 9.12
N GLU A 184 12.85 8.87 9.04
CA GLU A 184 13.21 9.68 10.22
C GLU A 184 12.03 9.98 11.16
N LEU A 185 10.82 10.06 10.62
CA LEU A 185 9.59 10.37 11.36
C LEU A 185 8.63 9.17 11.47
N ALA A 186 9.07 7.95 11.13
CA ALA A 186 8.17 6.80 11.15
C ALA A 186 7.82 6.38 12.59
N ASN A 187 6.54 6.17 12.83
CA ASN A 187 6.08 5.49 14.02
C ASN A 187 6.26 3.98 13.82
N PRO A 188 6.92 3.25 14.74
CA PRO A 188 7.20 1.81 14.56
C PRO A 188 5.94 0.97 14.36
N ILE A 189 4.85 1.28 15.07
CA ILE A 189 3.60 0.52 15.00
C ILE A 189 2.94 0.71 13.64
N THR A 190 2.84 1.95 13.16
CA THR A 190 2.25 2.22 11.85
C THR A 190 3.13 1.73 10.71
N ALA A 191 4.45 1.82 10.84
CA ALA A 191 5.39 1.25 9.88
C ALA A 191 5.25 -0.27 9.79
N LEU A 192 5.10 -0.96 10.92
CA LEU A 192 4.84 -2.40 10.96
C LEU A 192 3.50 -2.73 10.30
N ALA A 193 2.43 -1.98 10.61
CA ALA A 193 1.11 -2.17 10.01
C ALA A 193 1.12 -1.97 8.49
N GLU A 194 1.89 -1.00 7.97
CA GLU A 194 2.03 -0.77 6.53
C GLU A 194 3.00 -1.73 5.83
N SER A 195 3.83 -2.46 6.57
CA SER A 195 4.81 -3.39 5.99
C SER A 195 4.18 -4.52 5.18
N VAL A 196 2.92 -4.86 5.45
CA VAL A 196 2.15 -5.88 4.69
C VAL A 196 1.55 -5.35 3.39
N ARG A 197 1.53 -4.04 3.19
CA ARG A 197 0.86 -3.41 2.04
C ARG A 197 1.42 -3.84 0.69
N PRO A 198 2.73 -4.07 0.51
CA PRO A 198 3.28 -4.61 -0.73
C PRO A 198 2.62 -5.92 -1.18
N PHE A 199 2.10 -6.71 -0.26
CA PHE A 199 1.33 -7.91 -0.59
C PHE A 199 0.04 -7.58 -1.35
N GLY A 200 -0.61 -6.46 -1.04
CA GLY A 200 -1.77 -5.93 -1.78
C GLY A 200 -1.46 -5.58 -3.24
N CYS A 201 -0.20 -5.31 -3.58
CA CYS A 201 0.21 -5.00 -4.96
C CYS A 201 -0.04 -6.18 -5.93
N TYR A 202 -0.10 -7.43 -5.44
CA TYR A 202 -0.48 -8.58 -6.26
C TYR A 202 -1.94 -8.49 -6.72
N ASP A 203 -2.81 -7.92 -5.90
CA ASP A 203 -4.20 -7.62 -6.26
C ASP A 203 -4.26 -6.45 -7.26
N CYS A 204 -3.53 -5.37 -7.00
CA CYS A 204 -3.47 -4.20 -7.88
C CYS A 204 -3.02 -4.56 -9.29
N VAL A 205 -1.91 -5.29 -9.44
CA VAL A 205 -1.44 -5.72 -10.76
C VAL A 205 -2.43 -6.65 -11.47
N SER A 206 -3.15 -7.48 -10.72
CA SER A 206 -4.20 -8.34 -11.30
C SER A 206 -5.37 -7.53 -11.83
N GLN A 207 -5.72 -6.44 -11.16
CA GLN A 207 -6.78 -5.52 -11.59
C GLN A 207 -6.37 -4.72 -12.82
N MET A 208 -5.13 -4.23 -12.87
CA MET A 208 -4.61 -3.53 -14.05
C MET A 208 -4.53 -4.44 -15.28
N LYS A 209 -4.23 -5.72 -15.11
CA LYS A 209 -4.25 -6.71 -16.20
C LYS A 209 -5.66 -7.12 -16.62
N ASN A 210 -6.65 -7.04 -15.73
CA ASN A 210 -8.04 -7.46 -15.95
C ASN A 210 -9.02 -6.33 -15.55
N PRO A 211 -8.98 -5.17 -16.21
CA PRO A 211 -9.85 -4.04 -15.89
C PRO A 211 -11.34 -4.38 -16.14
N PRO A 212 -12.27 -3.63 -15.57
CA PRO A 212 -12.08 -2.39 -14.83
C PRO A 212 -11.52 -2.62 -13.43
N PRO A 213 -10.65 -1.70 -12.95
CA PRO A 213 -10.07 -1.81 -11.62
C PRO A 213 -11.12 -1.49 -10.55
N ILE A 214 -11.07 -2.20 -9.42
CA ILE A 214 -11.94 -1.92 -8.27
C ILE A 214 -11.45 -0.68 -7.51
N HIS A 215 -10.15 -0.44 -7.53
CA HIS A 215 -9.50 0.76 -7.02
C HIS A 215 -8.30 1.11 -7.89
N MET A 216 -7.85 2.32 -7.80
CA MET A 216 -6.60 2.81 -8.36
C MET A 216 -5.84 3.58 -7.27
N HIS A 217 -4.52 3.62 -7.35
CA HIS A 217 -3.73 4.42 -6.42
C HIS A 217 -3.79 5.89 -6.82
N GLY A 218 -3.98 6.78 -5.84
CA GLY A 218 -3.84 8.23 -6.04
C GLY A 218 -2.39 8.71 -6.01
N SER A 219 -1.46 7.81 -5.68
CA SER A 219 -0.01 7.97 -5.70
C SER A 219 0.62 6.82 -6.46
N ASN A 220 1.85 6.97 -6.98
CA ASN A 220 2.48 6.02 -7.89
C ASN A 220 1.66 5.75 -9.16
N LEU A 221 0.94 6.76 -9.61
CA LEU A 221 0.09 6.73 -10.79
C LEU A 221 0.75 7.53 -11.91
N LEU A 222 1.08 6.86 -13.00
CA LEU A 222 1.55 7.47 -14.24
C LEU A 222 0.38 7.55 -15.21
N VAL A 223 0.12 8.72 -15.78
CA VAL A 223 -0.95 8.93 -16.76
C VAL A 223 -0.49 9.88 -17.86
N ARG A 224 -0.89 9.61 -19.10
CA ARG A 224 -0.65 10.52 -20.22
C ARG A 224 -1.51 11.77 -20.05
N SER A 225 -0.91 12.94 -20.19
CA SER A 225 -1.54 14.20 -19.81
C SER A 225 -2.83 14.49 -20.56
N ASP A 226 -2.91 14.19 -21.86
CA ASP A 226 -4.12 14.37 -22.65
C ASP A 226 -5.29 13.50 -22.15
N ALA A 227 -4.99 12.29 -21.67
CA ALA A 227 -6.00 11.41 -21.12
C ALA A 227 -6.47 11.89 -19.73
N GLU A 228 -5.55 12.40 -18.90
CA GLU A 228 -5.92 13.03 -17.64
C GLU A 228 -6.79 14.27 -17.87
N ASP A 229 -6.39 15.12 -18.81
CA ASP A 229 -7.14 16.33 -19.15
C ASP A 229 -8.54 16.03 -19.65
N LEU A 230 -8.70 14.96 -20.45
CA LEU A 230 -10.01 14.57 -20.95
C LEU A 230 -10.95 14.07 -19.84
N ILE A 231 -10.42 13.29 -18.90
CA ILE A 231 -11.21 12.70 -17.81
C ILE A 231 -11.42 13.73 -16.69
N GLY A 232 -10.35 14.44 -16.29
CA GLY A 232 -10.36 15.35 -15.14
C GLY A 232 -10.51 14.62 -13.81
N TRP A 233 -10.65 15.44 -12.74
CA TRP A 233 -10.77 14.93 -11.37
C TRP A 233 -12.03 15.42 -10.66
N ASN A 234 -12.94 16.08 -11.37
CA ASN A 234 -14.18 16.60 -10.79
C ASN A 234 -15.28 15.51 -10.76
N PHE A 235 -15.18 14.58 -9.82
CA PHE A 235 -16.17 13.52 -9.61
C PHE A 235 -17.18 13.85 -8.49
N GLY A 236 -17.28 15.13 -8.10
CA GLY A 236 -18.09 15.57 -6.97
C GLY A 236 -17.42 15.32 -5.62
N SER A 237 -18.21 15.33 -4.55
CA SER A 237 -17.72 15.16 -3.18
C SER A 237 -17.40 13.70 -2.87
N THR A 238 -16.29 13.19 -3.39
CA THR A 238 -15.78 11.84 -3.09
C THR A 238 -14.45 11.88 -2.33
N LEU A 239 -14.20 10.86 -1.52
CA LEU A 239 -12.93 10.65 -0.82
C LEU A 239 -12.01 9.61 -1.48
N ALA A 240 -12.47 9.00 -2.59
CA ALA A 240 -11.73 8.06 -3.41
C ALA A 240 -11.90 8.42 -4.89
N GLU A 241 -11.36 9.59 -5.24
CA GLU A 241 -11.35 10.14 -6.60
C GLU A 241 -10.56 9.26 -7.57
N ASP A 242 -9.48 8.67 -7.09
CA ASP A 242 -8.62 7.75 -7.81
C ASP A 242 -9.36 6.51 -8.31
N GLN A 243 -10.26 5.96 -7.51
CA GLN A 243 -11.12 4.84 -7.89
C GLN A 243 -11.98 5.19 -9.10
N LEU A 244 -12.61 6.38 -9.08
CA LEU A 244 -13.45 6.85 -10.19
C LEU A 244 -12.62 7.19 -11.41
N PHE A 245 -11.47 7.80 -11.23
CA PHE A 245 -10.55 8.12 -12.31
C PHE A 245 -10.13 6.87 -13.08
N GLY A 246 -9.70 5.82 -12.39
CA GLY A 246 -9.33 4.55 -13.01
C GLY A 246 -10.47 3.89 -13.77
N TYR A 247 -11.68 3.94 -13.22
CA TYR A 247 -12.86 3.41 -13.89
C TYR A 247 -13.21 4.23 -15.15
N LYS A 248 -13.16 5.57 -15.09
CA LYS A 248 -13.44 6.46 -16.22
C LYS A 248 -12.41 6.33 -17.34
N LEU A 249 -11.15 6.13 -17.02
CA LEU A 249 -10.12 5.78 -18.01
C LEU A 249 -10.47 4.48 -18.74
N TYR A 250 -10.87 3.45 -18.00
CA TYR A 250 -11.31 2.19 -18.58
C TYR A 250 -12.57 2.38 -19.48
N GLU A 251 -13.55 3.12 -18.98
CA GLU A 251 -14.79 3.39 -19.71
C GLU A 251 -14.53 4.11 -21.06
N LYS A 252 -13.60 5.06 -21.05
CA LYS A 252 -13.26 5.89 -22.22
C LYS A 252 -12.35 5.18 -23.22
N TYR A 253 -11.32 4.48 -22.74
CA TYR A 253 -10.24 3.96 -23.58
C TYR A 253 -10.17 2.42 -23.64
N GLY A 254 -11.02 1.74 -22.87
CA GLY A 254 -11.11 0.28 -22.87
C GLY A 254 -10.00 -0.42 -22.11
N ARG A 255 -9.92 -1.74 -22.30
CA ARG A 255 -9.04 -2.62 -21.51
C ARG A 255 -7.54 -2.31 -21.64
N LYS A 256 -7.10 -1.80 -22.78
CA LYS A 256 -5.69 -1.50 -23.06
C LYS A 256 -5.23 -0.16 -22.46
N ALA A 257 -6.14 0.61 -21.88
CA ALA A 257 -5.80 1.89 -21.27
C ALA A 257 -4.89 1.76 -20.07
N LEU A 258 -5.08 0.71 -19.27
CA LEU A 258 -4.46 0.53 -17.97
C LEU A 258 -3.32 -0.47 -18.02
N GLY A 259 -2.24 -0.19 -17.29
CA GLY A 259 -1.06 -1.00 -17.24
C GLY A 259 -0.39 -1.03 -15.86
N TRP A 260 0.75 -1.70 -15.81
CA TRP A 260 1.58 -1.82 -14.60
C TRP A 260 3.02 -1.49 -14.97
N HIS A 261 3.53 -0.35 -14.48
CA HIS A 261 4.90 0.08 -14.78
C HIS A 261 5.95 -0.61 -13.88
N GLY A 262 5.54 -1.10 -12.70
CA GLY A 262 6.40 -1.86 -11.79
C GLY A 262 7.44 -1.05 -11.03
N GLY A 263 7.52 0.27 -11.24
CA GLY A 263 8.41 1.14 -10.50
C GLY A 263 7.94 1.29 -9.04
N ILE A 264 8.83 0.96 -8.11
CA ILE A 264 8.52 1.02 -6.68
C ILE A 264 8.59 2.46 -6.22
N LEU A 265 7.50 2.97 -5.65
CA LEU A 265 7.47 4.23 -4.93
C LEU A 265 7.61 3.95 -3.43
N LEU A 266 8.49 4.67 -2.76
CA LEU A 266 8.62 4.57 -1.31
C LEU A 266 7.76 5.66 -0.68
N GLU A 267 6.96 5.31 0.30
CA GLU A 267 6.11 6.25 1.03
C GLU A 267 6.37 6.17 2.52
N GLN A 268 6.19 7.30 3.19
CA GLN A 268 6.28 7.35 4.64
C GLN A 268 5.00 6.78 5.25
N PRO A 269 5.11 5.84 6.22
CA PRO A 269 3.92 5.40 6.95
C PRO A 269 3.31 6.54 7.76
N PRO A 270 2.01 6.47 8.09
CA PRO A 270 1.35 7.46 8.93
C PRO A 270 2.11 7.70 10.24
N LEU A 271 2.20 8.95 10.67
CA LEU A 271 3.05 9.35 11.80
C LEU A 271 2.56 8.85 13.16
N ASN A 272 1.28 8.52 13.25
CA ASN A 272 0.67 8.00 14.48
C ASN A 272 -0.52 7.09 14.15
N ILE A 273 -1.00 6.35 15.15
CA ILE A 273 -2.10 5.40 15.03
C ILE A 273 -3.40 6.09 14.61
N LYS A 274 -3.66 7.29 15.12
CA LYS A 274 -4.87 8.06 14.76
C LYS A 274 -4.88 8.41 13.28
N ASP A 275 -3.77 8.88 12.73
CA ASP A 275 -3.65 9.21 11.30
C ASP A 275 -3.81 7.95 10.44
N HIS A 276 -3.24 6.83 10.88
CA HIS A 276 -3.42 5.54 10.22
C HIS A 276 -4.89 5.13 10.17
N PHE A 277 -5.59 5.20 11.31
CA PHE A 277 -7.03 4.90 11.38
C PHE A 277 -7.86 5.83 10.49
N MET A 278 -7.58 7.14 10.53
CA MET A 278 -8.28 8.13 9.70
C MET A 278 -8.04 7.92 8.20
N GLN A 279 -6.84 7.49 7.81
CA GLN A 279 -6.52 7.13 6.44
C GLN A 279 -7.35 5.92 5.97
N ARG A 280 -7.41 4.84 6.77
CA ARG A 280 -8.22 3.64 6.45
C ARG A 280 -9.72 3.95 6.39
N ARG A 281 -10.21 4.72 7.36
CA ARG A 281 -11.59 5.20 7.36
C ARG A 281 -11.92 5.96 6.07
N ARG A 282 -11.03 6.86 5.62
CA ARG A 282 -11.21 7.63 4.38
C ARG A 282 -11.34 6.70 3.17
N TRP A 283 -10.51 5.68 3.05
CA TRP A 283 -10.54 4.75 1.92
C TRP A 283 -11.84 3.94 1.86
N ILE A 284 -12.28 3.42 3.01
CA ILE A 284 -13.54 2.66 3.08
C ILE A 284 -14.72 3.56 2.75
N LEU A 285 -14.81 4.72 3.39
CA LEU A 285 -15.91 5.67 3.15
C LEU A 285 -15.92 6.18 1.71
N GLY A 286 -14.76 6.47 1.13
CA GLY A 286 -14.68 6.89 -0.28
C GLY A 286 -15.19 5.82 -1.24
N SER A 287 -14.81 4.56 -1.03
CA SER A 287 -15.31 3.44 -1.84
C SER A 287 -16.82 3.24 -1.68
N LEU A 288 -17.37 3.39 -0.47
CA LEU A 288 -18.81 3.34 -0.22
C LEU A 288 -19.56 4.50 -0.88
N GLN A 289 -19.02 5.73 -0.81
CA GLN A 289 -19.61 6.90 -1.48
C GLN A 289 -19.70 6.70 -2.99
N ASN A 290 -18.74 6.00 -3.58
CA ASN A 290 -18.67 5.78 -5.00
C ASN A 290 -19.51 4.59 -5.49
N ILE A 291 -19.94 3.69 -4.63
CA ILE A 291 -20.52 2.39 -5.04
C ILE A 291 -21.69 2.56 -6.02
N ASN A 292 -22.54 3.55 -5.81
CA ASN A 292 -23.70 3.81 -6.66
C ASN A 292 -23.35 4.45 -8.01
N LYS A 293 -22.09 4.90 -8.19
CA LYS A 293 -21.63 5.49 -9.47
C LYS A 293 -21.15 4.43 -10.48
N PHE A 294 -21.16 3.16 -10.09
CA PHE A 294 -20.69 2.05 -10.92
C PHE A 294 -21.84 1.17 -11.43
N PRO A 295 -21.66 0.42 -12.54
CA PRO A 295 -22.59 -0.60 -12.98
C PRO A 295 -22.74 -1.73 -11.96
N PHE A 296 -23.85 -2.46 -12.02
CA PHE A 296 -24.22 -3.50 -11.04
C PHE A 296 -23.08 -4.50 -10.74
N TRP A 297 -22.49 -5.10 -11.76
CA TRP A 297 -21.40 -6.09 -11.54
C TRP A 297 -20.15 -5.49 -10.93
N HIS A 298 -19.85 -4.24 -11.19
CA HIS A 298 -18.74 -3.55 -10.57
C HIS A 298 -19.03 -3.20 -9.11
N ARG A 299 -20.25 -2.76 -8.82
CA ARG A 299 -20.73 -2.57 -7.43
C ARG A 299 -20.59 -3.85 -6.63
N PHE A 300 -21.00 -4.99 -7.20
CA PHE A 300 -20.87 -6.30 -6.56
C PHE A 300 -19.40 -6.61 -6.21
N LYS A 301 -18.47 -6.39 -7.15
CA LYS A 301 -17.03 -6.60 -6.90
C LYS A 301 -16.51 -5.70 -5.78
N ILE A 302 -16.90 -4.42 -5.75
CA ILE A 302 -16.51 -3.49 -4.68
C ILE A 302 -17.09 -3.93 -3.34
N ALA A 303 -18.38 -4.23 -3.29
CA ALA A 303 -19.06 -4.71 -2.09
C ALA A 303 -18.40 -5.99 -1.55
N PHE A 304 -18.15 -6.96 -2.42
CA PHE A 304 -17.44 -8.20 -2.07
C PHE A 304 -16.06 -7.92 -1.47
N LYS A 305 -15.30 -7.00 -2.07
CA LYS A 305 -13.96 -6.62 -1.57
C LYS A 305 -14.05 -5.95 -0.20
N LEU A 306 -14.97 -5.00 -0.01
CA LEU A 306 -15.16 -4.33 1.28
C LEU A 306 -15.62 -5.31 2.36
N THR A 307 -16.57 -6.20 2.02
CA THR A 307 -17.02 -7.26 2.93
C THR A 307 -15.88 -8.20 3.29
N SER A 308 -15.03 -8.57 2.32
CA SER A 308 -13.88 -9.45 2.58
C SER A 308 -12.85 -8.84 3.54
N TYR A 309 -12.63 -7.52 3.50
CA TYR A 309 -11.80 -6.83 4.49
C TYR A 309 -12.41 -6.88 5.89
N PHE A 310 -13.71 -6.60 5.99
CA PHE A 310 -14.42 -6.67 7.26
C PHE A 310 -14.42 -8.10 7.81
N MET A 311 -14.75 -9.08 6.98
CA MET A 311 -14.73 -10.49 7.36
C MET A 311 -13.34 -10.97 7.77
N GLY A 312 -12.29 -10.52 7.10
CA GLY A 312 -10.90 -10.80 7.48
C GLY A 312 -10.56 -10.29 8.88
N PHE A 313 -11.04 -9.11 9.25
CA PHE A 313 -10.86 -8.56 10.59
C PHE A 313 -11.63 -9.37 11.64
N VAL A 314 -12.92 -9.62 11.42
CA VAL A 314 -13.77 -10.42 12.34
C VAL A 314 -13.23 -11.85 12.48
N SER A 315 -12.84 -12.47 11.38
CA SER A 315 -12.23 -13.79 11.38
C SER A 315 -10.90 -13.84 12.14
N GLY A 316 -10.07 -12.80 12.02
CA GLY A 316 -8.82 -12.69 12.79
C GLY A 316 -9.10 -12.70 14.31
N ILE A 317 -10.08 -11.92 14.76
CA ILE A 317 -10.49 -11.92 16.17
C ILE A 317 -11.08 -13.28 16.57
N ALA A 318 -11.99 -13.82 15.75
CA ALA A 318 -12.61 -15.11 16.01
C ALA A 318 -11.57 -16.24 16.14
N SER A 319 -10.58 -16.25 15.24
CA SER A 319 -9.49 -17.22 15.30
C SER A 319 -8.67 -17.07 16.58
N ALA A 320 -8.31 -15.83 16.95
CA ALA A 320 -7.56 -15.59 18.19
C ALA A 320 -8.31 -16.09 19.42
N ILE A 321 -9.62 -15.82 19.50
CA ILE A 321 -10.48 -16.31 20.60
C ILE A 321 -10.51 -17.85 20.59
N LEU A 322 -10.72 -18.47 19.43
CA LEU A 322 -10.77 -19.93 19.32
C LEU A 322 -9.45 -20.59 19.77
N TYR A 323 -8.31 -20.03 19.36
CA TYR A 323 -7.01 -20.51 19.81
C TYR A 323 -6.81 -20.34 21.31
N ILE A 324 -7.16 -19.19 21.88
CA ILE A 324 -7.05 -18.95 23.31
C ILE A 324 -7.93 -19.93 24.09
N VAL A 325 -9.19 -20.11 23.68
CA VAL A 325 -10.12 -21.03 24.34
C VAL A 325 -9.60 -22.46 24.26
N THR A 326 -9.16 -22.92 23.08
CA THR A 326 -8.61 -24.26 22.90
C THR A 326 -7.36 -24.44 23.77
N PHE A 327 -6.43 -23.49 23.72
CA PHE A 327 -5.22 -23.52 24.54
C PHE A 327 -5.52 -23.60 26.03
N MET A 328 -6.41 -22.71 26.51
CA MET A 328 -6.80 -22.67 27.93
C MET A 328 -7.52 -23.93 28.39
N SER A 329 -8.21 -24.62 27.49
CA SER A 329 -8.87 -25.90 27.81
C SER A 329 -7.91 -27.10 27.80
N MET A 330 -6.95 -27.12 26.88
CA MET A 330 -6.07 -28.26 26.68
C MET A 330 -4.76 -28.20 27.48
N LEU A 331 -4.23 -27.02 27.73
CA LEU A 331 -2.95 -26.84 28.43
C LEU A 331 -2.95 -27.43 29.86
N PRO A 332 -3.96 -27.18 30.71
CA PRO A 332 -3.97 -27.76 32.06
C PRO A 332 -3.92 -29.28 32.02
N THR A 333 -4.73 -29.91 31.13
CA THR A 333 -4.74 -31.37 30.95
C THR A 333 -3.40 -31.89 30.41
N SER A 334 -2.77 -31.19 29.47
CA SER A 334 -1.45 -31.53 28.96
C SER A 334 -0.39 -31.50 30.07
N ILE A 335 -0.39 -30.46 30.90
CA ILE A 335 0.54 -30.34 32.03
C ILE A 335 0.29 -31.45 33.05
N GLN A 336 -0.97 -31.74 33.35
CA GLN A 336 -1.34 -32.81 34.29
C GLN A 336 -0.83 -34.17 33.81
N ILE A 337 -1.00 -34.51 32.52
CA ILE A 337 -0.48 -35.74 31.93
C ILE A 337 1.04 -35.82 32.08
N LEU A 338 1.76 -34.74 31.79
CA LEU A 338 3.20 -34.69 31.87
C LEU A 338 3.72 -34.88 33.28
N VAL A 339 3.02 -34.31 34.27
CA VAL A 339 3.34 -34.44 35.69
C VAL A 339 3.00 -35.86 36.19
N ASP A 340 1.81 -36.36 35.93
CA ASP A 340 1.34 -37.68 36.39
C ASP A 340 2.18 -38.85 35.81
N GLN A 341 2.69 -38.69 34.58
CA GLN A 341 3.55 -39.65 33.93
C GLN A 341 5.05 -39.45 34.22
N ASN A 342 5.40 -38.49 35.09
CA ASN A 342 6.76 -38.19 35.50
C ASN A 342 7.73 -37.98 34.30
N ILE A 343 7.22 -37.31 33.23
CA ILE A 343 7.96 -37.09 32.00
C ILE A 343 8.99 -35.97 32.25
N SER A 344 10.26 -36.34 32.19
CA SER A 344 11.37 -35.38 32.36
C SER A 344 11.95 -34.85 31.04
N ASN A 345 11.57 -35.40 29.91
CA ASN A 345 12.14 -35.03 28.61
C ASN A 345 11.52 -33.70 28.09
N PRO A 346 12.37 -32.63 27.93
CA PRO A 346 11.86 -31.32 27.45
C PRO A 346 11.23 -31.34 26.07
N LEU A 347 11.65 -32.25 25.18
CA LEU A 347 11.08 -32.38 23.85
C LEU A 347 9.65 -32.91 23.90
N ILE A 348 9.35 -33.83 24.81
CA ILE A 348 8.01 -34.35 25.03
C ILE A 348 7.11 -33.26 25.62
N TRP A 349 7.62 -32.46 26.56
CA TRP A 349 6.94 -31.27 27.06
C TRP A 349 6.56 -30.31 25.93
N ALA A 350 7.53 -30.00 25.05
CA ALA A 350 7.28 -29.15 23.90
C ALA A 350 6.19 -29.73 22.98
N GLN A 351 6.18 -31.03 22.72
CA GLN A 351 5.15 -31.69 21.90
C GLN A 351 3.75 -31.56 22.53
N TYR A 352 3.58 -31.76 23.84
CA TYR A 352 2.30 -31.61 24.53
C TYR A 352 1.82 -30.16 24.53
N ILE A 353 2.71 -29.21 24.79
CA ILE A 353 2.40 -27.78 24.74
C ILE A 353 2.00 -27.38 23.31
N ILE A 354 2.76 -27.80 22.30
CA ILE A 354 2.43 -27.54 20.89
C ILE A 354 1.10 -28.18 20.51
N SER A 355 0.78 -29.39 20.99
CA SER A 355 -0.50 -30.04 20.72
C SER A 355 -1.69 -29.28 21.37
N SER A 356 -1.45 -28.57 22.48
CA SER A 356 -2.47 -27.72 23.12
C SER A 356 -2.79 -26.46 22.28
N PHE A 357 -1.82 -25.98 21.47
CA PHE A 357 -2.05 -24.90 20.52
C PHE A 357 -2.52 -25.40 19.15
N PHE A 358 -1.96 -26.53 18.71
CA PHE A 358 -2.11 -27.09 17.37
C PHE A 358 -2.38 -28.59 17.43
N PRO A 359 -3.59 -29.01 17.78
CA PRO A 359 -3.94 -30.43 18.00
C PRO A 359 -3.58 -31.36 16.84
N SER A 360 -3.67 -30.88 15.61
CA SER A 360 -3.36 -31.67 14.42
C SER A 360 -1.87 -31.93 14.18
N THR A 361 -0.98 -31.24 14.90
CA THR A 361 0.48 -31.41 14.71
C THR A 361 0.96 -32.76 15.28
N PHE A 362 0.35 -33.19 16.38
CA PHE A 362 0.63 -34.48 17.02
C PHE A 362 -0.69 -35.18 17.38
N PRO A 363 -1.34 -35.85 16.41
CA PRO A 363 -2.70 -36.41 16.59
C PRO A 363 -2.83 -37.40 17.76
N GLU A 364 -1.81 -38.26 17.95
CA GLU A 364 -1.82 -39.23 19.05
C GLU A 364 -1.79 -38.58 20.43
N ILE A 365 -1.01 -37.51 20.57
CA ILE A 365 -0.95 -36.71 21.82
C ILE A 365 -2.27 -35.99 22.03
N SER A 366 -2.84 -35.43 20.99
CA SER A 366 -4.15 -34.72 21.05
C SER A 366 -5.28 -35.68 21.42
N LEU A 367 -5.30 -36.89 20.89
CA LEU A 367 -6.29 -37.90 21.29
C LEU A 367 -6.19 -38.24 22.77
N LYS A 368 -4.97 -38.41 23.30
CA LYS A 368 -4.73 -38.69 24.71
C LYS A 368 -5.17 -37.55 25.62
N ILE A 369 -4.89 -36.30 25.21
CA ILE A 369 -5.36 -35.10 25.91
C ILE A 369 -6.91 -35.05 25.91
N ASN A 370 -7.54 -35.33 24.78
CA ASN A 370 -8.98 -35.32 24.61
C ASN A 370 -9.67 -36.40 25.45
N GLU A 371 -9.12 -37.63 25.48
CA GLU A 371 -9.65 -38.71 26.33
C GLU A 371 -9.64 -38.35 27.82
N MET A 372 -8.55 -37.76 28.31
CA MET A 372 -8.46 -37.33 29.71
C MET A 372 -9.36 -36.12 30.01
N ALA A 373 -9.48 -35.18 29.07
CA ALA A 373 -10.34 -34.02 29.21
C ALA A 373 -11.84 -34.41 29.20
N SER A 374 -12.23 -35.40 28.38
CA SER A 374 -13.63 -35.88 28.33
C SER A 374 -14.08 -36.51 29.65
N ASN A 375 -13.16 -37.19 30.35
CA ASN A 375 -13.45 -37.77 31.67
C ASN A 375 -13.64 -36.70 32.76
N ASN A 376 -13.19 -35.46 32.54
CA ASN A 376 -13.32 -34.33 33.47
C ASN A 376 -14.46 -33.35 33.13
N SER A 377 -15.45 -33.77 32.31
CA SER A 377 -16.60 -32.94 31.87
C SER A 377 -16.22 -31.68 31.06
N ILE A 378 -14.98 -31.52 30.67
CA ILE A 378 -14.54 -30.48 29.74
C ILE A 378 -14.63 -31.08 28.35
N TYR A 379 -15.64 -30.69 27.56
CA TYR A 379 -15.75 -31.09 26.16
C TYR A 379 -14.64 -30.43 25.36
N PRO A 380 -13.58 -31.15 24.94
CA PRO A 380 -12.61 -30.60 24.00
C PRO A 380 -13.33 -30.43 22.67
N ILE A 381 -13.24 -29.24 22.12
CA ILE A 381 -13.72 -28.99 20.79
C ILE A 381 -12.71 -29.64 19.85
N ASP A 382 -13.08 -30.80 19.32
CA ASP A 382 -12.25 -31.48 18.31
C ASP A 382 -12.22 -30.63 17.04
N ILE A 383 -11.17 -29.81 16.93
CA ILE A 383 -10.90 -29.02 15.73
C ILE A 383 -10.09 -29.85 14.71
N GLY A 384 -9.72 -31.09 15.03
CA GLY A 384 -9.13 -32.12 14.17
C GLY A 384 -8.46 -31.61 12.86
N PRO A 385 -8.78 -32.21 11.70
CA PRO A 385 -8.19 -31.79 10.42
C PRO A 385 -8.55 -30.36 9.99
N ILE A 386 -9.57 -29.75 10.60
CA ILE A 386 -9.95 -28.34 10.40
C ILE A 386 -8.86 -27.41 10.94
N SER A 387 -8.07 -27.81 11.93
CA SER A 387 -7.02 -26.98 12.51
C SER A 387 -5.92 -26.62 11.52
N ILE A 388 -5.62 -27.47 10.54
CA ILE A 388 -4.69 -27.12 9.43
C ILE A 388 -5.28 -26.00 8.58
N LEU A 389 -6.57 -26.07 8.28
CA LEU A 389 -7.27 -25.01 7.56
C LEU A 389 -7.33 -23.74 8.38
N LEU A 390 -7.41 -23.83 9.73
CA LEU A 390 -7.34 -22.67 10.64
C LEU A 390 -6.00 -21.92 10.55
N LEU A 391 -4.92 -22.62 10.24
CA LEU A 391 -3.61 -22.01 10.06
C LEU A 391 -3.47 -21.23 8.73
N PHE A 392 -4.29 -21.56 7.72
CA PHE A 392 -4.10 -21.01 6.38
C PHE A 392 -4.15 -19.46 6.33
N PRO A 393 -5.10 -18.74 6.96
CA PRO A 393 -5.07 -17.28 7.02
C PRO A 393 -3.82 -16.74 7.73
N TYR A 394 -3.32 -17.42 8.77
CA TYR A 394 -2.11 -17.03 9.49
C TYR A 394 -0.85 -17.27 8.66
N ILE A 395 -0.79 -18.39 7.94
CA ILE A 395 0.30 -18.65 7.00
C ILE A 395 0.33 -17.56 5.92
N MET A 396 -0.83 -17.19 5.37
CA MET A 396 -0.92 -16.12 4.39
C MET A 396 -0.54 -14.76 4.97
N TRP A 397 -0.92 -14.49 6.22
CA TRP A 397 -0.54 -13.28 6.93
C TRP A 397 0.97 -13.25 7.21
N LEU A 398 1.56 -14.34 7.70
CA LEU A 398 3.00 -14.47 7.91
C LEU A 398 3.80 -14.30 6.60
N LEU A 399 3.35 -14.92 5.51
CA LEU A 399 3.97 -14.74 4.19
C LEU A 399 3.90 -13.29 3.73
N SER A 400 2.78 -12.59 3.96
CA SER A 400 2.65 -11.17 3.62
C SER A 400 3.62 -10.31 4.41
N TYR A 401 3.82 -10.58 5.70
CA TYR A 401 4.82 -9.91 6.54
C TYR A 401 6.25 -10.22 6.09
N GLN A 402 6.56 -11.47 5.79
CA GLN A 402 7.89 -11.84 5.30
C GLN A 402 8.24 -11.16 3.99
N ILE A 403 7.29 -11.10 3.04
CA ILE A 403 7.47 -10.40 1.78
C ILE A 403 7.63 -8.90 2.01
N GLY A 404 6.76 -8.29 2.82
CA GLY A 404 6.85 -6.89 3.19
C GLY A 404 8.16 -6.56 3.89
N LEU A 405 8.58 -7.39 4.85
CA LEU A 405 9.84 -7.23 5.57
C LEU A 405 11.05 -7.37 4.63
N PHE A 406 11.06 -8.38 3.76
CA PHE A 406 12.12 -8.58 2.77
C PHE A 406 12.26 -7.37 1.84
N LEU A 407 11.16 -6.86 1.31
CA LEU A 407 11.14 -5.67 0.46
C LEU A 407 11.63 -4.43 1.21
N ASN A 408 11.16 -4.26 2.45
CA ASN A 408 11.60 -3.17 3.31
C ASN A 408 13.08 -3.23 3.65
N LEU A 409 13.63 -4.43 3.93
CA LEU A 409 15.06 -4.62 4.19
C LEU A 409 15.90 -4.38 2.94
N LYS A 410 15.43 -4.81 1.76
CA LYS A 410 16.11 -4.55 0.49
C LYS A 410 16.19 -3.05 0.20
N HIS A 411 15.08 -2.34 0.36
CA HIS A 411 15.04 -0.89 0.15
C HIS A 411 15.68 -0.09 1.28
N PHE A 412 15.83 -0.67 2.46
CA PHE A 412 16.54 -0.08 3.58
C PHE A 412 18.02 0.22 3.25
N LYS A 413 18.73 -0.71 2.60
CA LYS A 413 20.12 -0.47 2.17
C LYS A 413 20.21 0.64 1.15
N LEU A 414 19.32 0.67 0.18
CA LEU A 414 19.23 1.74 -0.82
C LEU A 414 18.96 3.10 -0.15
N PHE A 415 18.02 3.13 0.79
CA PHE A 415 17.64 4.35 1.49
C PHE A 415 18.76 4.87 2.42
N SER A 416 19.45 4.00 3.16
CA SER A 416 20.57 4.41 4.02
C SER A 416 21.74 4.99 3.23
N GLN A 417 22.05 4.43 2.06
CA GLN A 417 23.08 4.97 1.17
C GLN A 417 22.67 6.31 0.53
N GLN A 418 21.39 6.45 0.16
CA GLN A 418 20.87 7.68 -0.43
C GLN A 418 20.70 8.81 0.60
N SER A 419 20.32 8.51 1.84
CA SER A 419 20.22 9.53 2.90
C SER A 419 21.57 10.16 3.23
N VAL A 420 22.65 9.39 3.18
CA VAL A 420 24.03 9.88 3.34
C VAL A 420 24.44 10.73 2.14
N CYS A 421 24.11 10.31 0.93
CA CYS A 421 24.40 11.08 -0.30
C CYS A 421 23.60 12.40 -0.32
N ASN A 422 22.33 12.36 0.08
CA ASN A 422 21.49 13.55 0.15
C ASN A 422 21.97 14.54 1.20
N ARG A 423 22.45 14.11 2.39
CA ARG A 423 23.06 15.02 3.38
C ARG A 423 24.29 15.73 2.83
N LYS A 424 25.13 15.03 2.08
CA LYS A 424 26.30 15.63 1.43
C LYS A 424 25.88 16.62 0.34
N LEU A 425 24.91 16.26 -0.50
CA LEU A 425 24.36 17.14 -1.52
C LEU A 425 23.68 18.38 -0.90
N PHE A 426 22.93 18.20 0.17
CA PHE A 426 22.31 19.29 0.95
C PHE A 426 23.37 20.26 1.50
N HIS A 427 24.45 19.71 2.07
CA HIS A 427 25.56 20.52 2.61
C HIS A 427 26.31 21.27 1.50
N GLU A 428 26.49 20.64 0.35
CA GLU A 428 27.09 21.25 -0.85
C GLU A 428 26.22 22.38 -1.44
N LEU A 429 24.91 22.13 -1.56
CA LEU A 429 23.96 23.13 -2.06
C LEU A 429 23.81 24.31 -1.09
N ALA A 430 23.76 24.05 0.21
CA ALA A 430 23.76 25.08 1.24
C ALA A 430 25.03 25.93 1.19
N LYS A 431 26.22 25.31 1.05
CA LYS A 431 27.50 26.01 0.88
C LYS A 431 27.55 26.84 -0.38
N ARG A 432 27.01 26.35 -1.52
CA ARG A 432 26.93 27.11 -2.78
C ARG A 432 26.01 28.33 -2.64
N LYS A 433 24.87 28.18 -1.92
CA LYS A 433 23.94 29.30 -1.66
C LYS A 433 24.56 30.39 -0.79
N ILE A 434 25.29 30.00 0.26
CA ILE A 434 26.02 30.95 1.13
C ILE A 434 27.09 31.69 0.30
N ARG A 435 27.84 31.00 -0.57
CA ARG A 435 28.85 31.63 -1.47
C ARG A 435 28.22 32.55 -2.53
N SER A 436 27.00 32.22 -3.02
CA SER A 436 26.30 33.10 -3.98
C SER A 436 25.72 34.33 -3.34
N LEU A 437 25.32 34.27 -2.06
CA LEU A 437 24.86 35.42 -1.30
C LEU A 437 26.03 36.35 -0.90
N SER A 438 27.17 35.78 -0.52
CA SER A 438 28.37 36.60 -0.21
C SER A 438 28.99 37.31 -1.44
N ARG A 439 28.70 36.87 -2.68
CA ARG A 439 29.13 37.54 -3.92
C ARG A 439 28.15 38.60 -4.43
N ARG A 440 26.97 38.74 -3.81
CA ARG A 440 26.00 39.80 -4.13
C ARG A 440 26.04 40.97 -3.15
N THR A 441 26.87 40.85 -2.12
CA THR A 441 27.07 41.87 -1.07
C THR A 441 28.44 42.56 -1.15
N VAL A 442 29.17 42.41 -2.26
CA VAL A 442 30.37 43.16 -2.65
C VAL A 442 30.02 43.81 -4.04
#